data_15e6648aed2bfd8ccea7d7362cb21878
#
_entry.id   15e6648aed2bfd8ccea7d7362cb21878
#
_cell.length_a   1.000
_cell.length_b   1.000
_cell.length_c   1.000
_cell.angle_alpha   90.00
_cell.angle_beta   90.00
_cell.angle_gamma   90.00
#
_symmetry.space_group_name_H-M   'P 1'
#
loop_
_entity.id
_entity.type
_entity.pdbx_description
1 polymer ?
#
loop_
_entity_poly.entity_id
_entity_poly.type
_entity_poly.pdbx_seq_one_letter_code
_entity_poly.pdbx_strand_id
1 'polypeptide(L)'
;MPTLPENWQHDWSHLSFTDLALELYSLFISSDEIPREDLKELIERSYSTFRHPEVAPLHRVGEKQWILELFHGPTFAFKDVALQFLGNLFEYFLKRRNANKVGAERESLTVVGATSGDTGRCALGF
;
A
#
# COMPACT_ATOMS: atom_id res chain seq x y z
N MET A 1 4.04 -0.06 19.64
CA MET A 1 3.85 -0.94 18.49
C MET A 1 2.51 -1.62 18.68
N PRO A 2 1.61 -1.67 17.70
CA PRO A 2 0.33 -2.36 17.87
C PRO A 2 0.55 -3.85 18.10
N THR A 3 -0.41 -4.47 18.77
CA THR A 3 -0.39 -5.91 19.06
C THR A 3 -1.35 -6.59 18.10
N LEU A 4 -0.94 -7.72 17.52
CA LEU A 4 -1.83 -8.53 16.70
C LEU A 4 -2.93 -9.16 17.58
N PRO A 5 -4.16 -9.33 17.05
CA PRO A 5 -5.21 -10.09 17.75
C PRO A 5 -4.74 -11.51 18.10
N GLU A 6 -5.26 -12.09 19.19
CA GLU A 6 -4.80 -13.41 19.67
C GLU A 6 -4.95 -14.52 18.60
N ASN A 7 -6.04 -14.50 17.85
CA ASN A 7 -6.37 -15.53 16.86
C ASN A 7 -6.13 -15.11 15.42
N TRP A 8 -5.27 -14.09 15.17
CA TRP A 8 -5.06 -13.52 13.84
C TRP A 8 -4.75 -14.57 12.75
N GLN A 9 -4.00 -15.62 13.08
CA GLN A 9 -3.64 -16.68 12.12
C GLN A 9 -4.86 -17.44 11.62
N HIS A 10 -5.83 -17.68 12.48
CA HIS A 10 -7.09 -18.33 12.10
C HIS A 10 -8.02 -17.34 11.39
N ASP A 11 -8.22 -16.16 11.98
CA ASP A 11 -9.23 -15.19 11.54
C ASP A 11 -8.85 -14.55 10.20
N TRP A 12 -7.56 -14.39 9.92
CA TRP A 12 -7.05 -13.74 8.71
C TRP A 12 -6.57 -14.71 7.61
N SER A 13 -6.55 -16.03 7.89
CA SER A 13 -6.01 -17.04 6.95
C SER A 13 -6.74 -17.13 5.62
N HIS A 14 -7.98 -16.68 5.58
CA HIS A 14 -8.85 -16.74 4.39
C HIS A 14 -9.04 -15.39 3.68
N LEU A 15 -8.42 -14.33 4.21
CA LEU A 15 -8.54 -12.99 3.64
C LEU A 15 -7.77 -12.87 2.32
N SER A 16 -8.29 -12.05 1.42
CA SER A 16 -7.53 -11.59 0.27
C SER A 16 -6.35 -10.73 0.71
N PHE A 17 -5.39 -10.47 -0.19
CA PHE A 17 -4.28 -9.57 0.12
C PHE A 17 -4.75 -8.18 0.56
N THR A 18 -5.74 -7.62 -0.14
CA THR A 18 -6.28 -6.28 0.17
C THR A 18 -7.06 -6.26 1.48
N ASP A 19 -7.81 -7.30 1.79
CA ASP A 19 -8.52 -7.41 3.08
C ASP A 19 -7.53 -7.59 4.23
N LEU A 20 -6.51 -8.43 4.05
CA LEU A 20 -5.43 -8.58 5.03
C LEU A 20 -4.67 -7.27 5.26
N ALA A 21 -4.37 -6.54 4.17
CA ALA A 21 -3.74 -5.22 4.27
C ALA A 21 -4.62 -4.23 5.05
N LEU A 22 -5.95 -4.27 4.85
CA LEU A 22 -6.88 -3.42 5.59
C LEU A 22 -6.86 -3.72 7.10
N GLU A 23 -6.87 -4.99 7.49
CA GLU A 23 -6.76 -5.37 8.90
C GLU A 23 -5.42 -4.93 9.51
N LEU A 24 -4.32 -5.19 8.80
CA LEU A 24 -2.98 -4.80 9.26
C LEU A 24 -2.82 -3.28 9.36
N TYR A 25 -3.25 -2.52 8.35
CA TYR A 25 -3.09 -1.06 8.35
C TYR A 25 -3.98 -0.39 9.39
N SER A 26 -5.15 -0.95 9.68
CA SER A 26 -6.03 -0.47 10.75
C SER A 26 -5.43 -0.60 12.16
N LEU A 27 -4.38 -1.40 12.33
CA LEU A 27 -3.61 -1.43 13.60
C LEU A 27 -2.70 -0.19 13.76
N PHE A 28 -2.34 0.47 12.67
CA PHE A 28 -1.41 1.61 12.67
C PHE A 28 -2.11 2.94 12.38
N ILE A 29 -3.20 2.90 11.63
CA ILE A 29 -3.95 4.07 11.16
C ILE A 29 -5.31 4.04 11.86
N SER A 30 -5.55 5.04 12.71
CA SER A 30 -6.83 5.15 13.41
C SER A 30 -7.94 5.64 12.47
N SER A 31 -9.18 5.27 12.76
CA SER A 31 -10.35 5.75 12.00
C SER A 31 -10.58 7.25 12.09
N ASP A 32 -9.98 7.92 13.09
CA ASP A 32 -9.99 9.37 13.21
C ASP A 32 -9.02 10.05 12.23
N GLU A 33 -7.94 9.36 11.85
CA GLU A 33 -6.98 9.84 10.87
C GLU A 33 -7.46 9.59 9.44
N ILE A 34 -7.83 8.34 9.15
CA ILE A 34 -8.40 7.92 7.87
C ILE A 34 -9.60 6.99 8.16
N PRO A 35 -10.83 7.38 7.77
CA PRO A 35 -11.98 6.49 7.87
C PRO A 35 -11.71 5.14 7.21
N ARG A 36 -12.21 4.04 7.79
CA ARG A 36 -11.94 2.68 7.32
C ARG A 36 -12.35 2.47 5.85
N GLU A 37 -13.42 3.11 5.42
CA GLU A 37 -13.89 3.08 4.02
C GLU A 37 -12.86 3.71 3.07
N ASP A 38 -12.34 4.90 3.43
CA ASP A 38 -11.32 5.60 2.66
C ASP A 38 -10.00 4.81 2.63
N LEU A 39 -9.63 4.19 3.76
CA LEU A 39 -8.45 3.33 3.84
C LEU A 39 -8.58 2.11 2.93
N LYS A 40 -9.76 1.50 2.89
CA LYS A 40 -10.06 0.39 1.99
C LYS A 40 -9.91 0.82 0.53
N GLU A 41 -10.50 1.94 0.14
CA GLU A 41 -10.38 2.47 -1.22
C GLU A 41 -8.92 2.75 -1.61
N LEU A 42 -8.13 3.33 -0.69
CA LEU A 42 -6.70 3.57 -0.90
C LEU A 42 -5.92 2.27 -1.15
N ILE A 43 -6.20 1.22 -0.37
CA ILE A 43 -5.57 -0.09 -0.50
C ILE A 43 -5.95 -0.72 -1.85
N GLU A 44 -7.23 -0.78 -2.17
CA GLU A 44 -7.72 -1.36 -3.42
C GLU A 44 -7.13 -0.63 -4.63
N ARG A 45 -7.11 0.70 -4.62
CA ARG A 45 -6.51 1.52 -5.68
C ARG A 45 -5.01 1.25 -5.82
N SER A 46 -4.29 1.15 -4.72
CA SER A 46 -2.84 0.94 -4.71
C SER A 46 -2.43 -0.40 -5.32
N TYR A 47 -3.20 -1.44 -5.06
CA TYR A 47 -2.87 -2.79 -5.52
C TYR A 47 -3.59 -3.20 -6.81
N SER A 48 -4.52 -2.39 -7.32
CA SER A 48 -5.20 -2.63 -8.61
C SER A 48 -4.26 -2.65 -9.82
N THR A 49 -3.10 -2.01 -9.72
CA THR A 49 -2.08 -1.97 -10.77
C THR A 49 -1.16 -3.20 -10.81
N PHE A 50 -1.28 -4.09 -9.83
CA PHE A 50 -0.48 -5.31 -9.76
C PHE A 50 -1.00 -6.34 -10.77
N ARG A 51 -0.07 -7.10 -11.36
CA ARG A 51 -0.34 -8.06 -12.43
C ARG A 51 -0.80 -9.43 -11.94
N HIS A 52 -0.73 -9.67 -10.63
CA HIS A 52 -1.19 -10.91 -10.00
C HIS A 52 -2.31 -10.61 -9.00
N PRO A 53 -3.41 -11.38 -9.00
CA PRO A 53 -4.56 -11.12 -8.12
C PRO A 53 -4.22 -11.21 -6.63
N GLU A 54 -3.24 -12.04 -6.26
CA GLU A 54 -2.74 -12.14 -4.89
C GLU A 54 -1.69 -11.09 -4.53
N VAL A 55 -1.37 -10.16 -5.44
CA VAL A 55 -0.39 -9.08 -5.28
C VAL A 55 1.03 -9.59 -4.97
N ALA A 56 1.20 -10.37 -3.91
CA ALA A 56 2.46 -10.98 -3.48
C ALA A 56 2.23 -12.47 -3.16
N PRO A 57 2.08 -13.32 -4.19
CA PRO A 57 1.80 -14.74 -3.99
C PRO A 57 2.97 -15.46 -3.36
N LEU A 58 2.65 -16.52 -2.61
CA LEU A 58 3.63 -17.42 -2.00
C LEU A 58 3.71 -18.71 -2.79
N HIS A 59 4.77 -18.89 -3.57
CA HIS A 59 4.98 -20.05 -4.43
C HIS A 59 5.84 -21.12 -3.75
N ARG A 60 5.32 -22.36 -3.69
CA ARG A 60 6.05 -23.51 -3.14
C ARG A 60 6.99 -24.09 -4.17
N VAL A 61 8.29 -24.15 -3.88
CA VAL A 61 9.34 -24.69 -4.77
C VAL A 61 9.90 -26.04 -4.29
N GLY A 62 9.61 -26.44 -3.07
CA GLY A 62 10.08 -27.70 -2.50
C GLY A 62 9.25 -28.12 -1.28
N GLU A 63 9.66 -29.19 -0.59
CA GLU A 63 8.91 -29.67 0.59
C GLU A 63 8.81 -28.65 1.72
N LYS A 64 9.89 -27.87 1.94
CA LYS A 64 10.01 -26.86 3.01
C LYS A 64 10.52 -25.52 2.50
N GLN A 65 10.43 -25.27 1.19
CA GLN A 65 10.93 -24.06 0.56
C GLN A 65 9.82 -23.33 -0.16
N TRP A 66 9.76 -22.03 0.06
CA TRP A 66 8.76 -21.15 -0.52
C TRP A 66 9.41 -19.87 -1.04
N ILE A 67 8.89 -19.31 -2.09
CA ILE A 67 9.28 -18.02 -2.64
C ILE A 67 8.10 -17.08 -2.48
N LEU A 68 8.32 -15.96 -1.79
CA LEU A 68 7.41 -14.83 -1.78
C LEU A 68 7.73 -13.95 -3.00
N GLU A 69 6.80 -13.90 -3.97
CA GLU A 69 6.99 -13.17 -5.22
C GLU A 69 6.59 -11.70 -5.06
N LEU A 70 7.56 -10.79 -5.05
CA LEU A 70 7.36 -9.35 -4.84
C LEU A 70 7.51 -8.52 -6.11
N PHE A 71 7.51 -9.17 -7.29
CA PHE A 71 7.80 -8.52 -8.58
C PHE A 71 6.55 -8.30 -9.46
N HIS A 72 5.36 -8.43 -8.92
CA HIS A 72 4.11 -8.28 -9.68
C HIS A 72 3.60 -6.83 -9.78
N GLY A 73 4.27 -5.88 -9.15
CA GLY A 73 3.93 -4.47 -9.21
C GLY A 73 4.25 -3.81 -10.58
N PRO A 74 3.85 -2.55 -10.78
CA PRO A 74 4.00 -1.85 -12.05
C PRO A 74 5.44 -1.69 -12.51
N THR A 75 6.41 -1.59 -11.60
CA THR A 75 7.84 -1.43 -11.92
C THR A 75 8.65 -2.74 -11.79
N PHE A 76 8.03 -3.84 -11.40
CA PHE A 76 8.64 -5.13 -11.09
C PHE A 76 9.58 -5.13 -9.87
N ALA A 77 9.74 -4.01 -9.19
CA ALA A 77 10.54 -3.93 -7.96
C ALA A 77 9.69 -4.28 -6.73
N PHE A 78 10.28 -4.98 -5.75
CA PHE A 78 9.61 -5.32 -4.50
C PHE A 78 9.07 -4.09 -3.73
N LYS A 79 9.66 -2.93 -3.97
CA LYS A 79 9.29 -1.66 -3.36
C LYS A 79 7.90 -1.17 -3.79
N ASP A 80 7.37 -1.66 -4.90
CA ASP A 80 6.01 -1.33 -5.35
C ASP A 80 4.97 -1.64 -4.28
N VAL A 81 5.14 -2.72 -3.52
CA VAL A 81 4.21 -3.11 -2.44
C VAL A 81 4.01 -1.98 -1.42
N ALA A 82 5.07 -1.25 -1.09
CA ALA A 82 4.98 -0.13 -0.15
C ALA A 82 4.74 1.22 -0.86
N LEU A 83 5.44 1.48 -1.96
CA LEU A 83 5.45 2.81 -2.57
C LEU A 83 4.16 3.13 -3.31
N GLN A 84 3.46 2.15 -3.88
CA GLN A 84 2.15 2.39 -4.49
C GLN A 84 1.11 2.86 -3.45
N PHE A 85 1.13 2.29 -2.25
CA PHE A 85 0.28 2.76 -1.16
C PHE A 85 0.71 4.14 -0.66
N LEU A 86 2.01 4.37 -0.48
CA LEU A 86 2.54 5.65 0.00
C LEU A 86 2.17 6.81 -0.94
N GLY A 87 2.25 6.62 -2.26
CA GLY A 87 1.86 7.63 -3.23
C GLY A 87 0.38 7.98 -3.16
N ASN A 88 -0.47 6.97 -3.09
CA ASN A 88 -1.92 7.16 -2.92
C ASN A 88 -2.25 7.85 -1.59
N LEU A 89 -1.50 7.56 -0.53
CA LEU A 89 -1.65 8.20 0.78
C LEU A 89 -1.28 9.69 0.73
N PHE A 90 -0.19 10.05 0.05
CA PHE A 90 0.19 11.45 -0.16
C PHE A 90 -0.88 12.21 -0.93
N GLU A 91 -1.40 11.63 -2.00
CA GLU A 91 -2.49 12.23 -2.78
C GLU A 91 -3.75 12.44 -1.94
N TYR A 92 -4.12 11.46 -1.13
CA TYR A 92 -5.28 11.54 -0.24
C TYR A 92 -5.17 12.73 0.72
N PHE A 93 -4.06 12.85 1.44
CA PHE A 93 -3.87 13.96 2.36
C PHE A 93 -3.75 15.31 1.66
N LEU A 94 -3.12 15.36 0.49
CA LEU A 94 -3.02 16.58 -0.30
C LEU A 94 -4.41 17.04 -0.78
N LYS A 95 -5.24 16.14 -1.26
CA LYS A 95 -6.63 16.43 -1.62
C LYS A 95 -7.43 16.95 -0.42
N ARG A 96 -7.30 16.29 0.73
CA ARG A 96 -7.97 16.70 1.97
C ARG A 96 -7.54 18.11 2.41
N ARG A 97 -6.25 18.43 2.34
CA ARG A 97 -5.71 19.77 2.66
C ARG A 97 -6.18 20.85 1.68
N ASN A 98 -6.43 20.49 0.44
CA ASN A 98 -6.82 21.38 -0.63
C ASN A 98 -8.35 21.48 -0.85
N ALA A 99 -9.15 20.76 -0.07
CA ALA A 99 -10.60 20.66 -0.28
C ALA A 99 -11.31 22.03 -0.36
N ASN A 100 -10.84 23.02 0.41
CA ASN A 100 -11.41 24.37 0.46
C ASN A 100 -10.45 25.44 -0.09
N LYS A 101 -9.41 25.07 -0.84
CA LYS A 101 -8.40 25.99 -1.38
C LYS A 101 -8.50 26.10 -2.89
N VAL A 102 -8.32 27.31 -3.41
CA VAL A 102 -8.37 27.59 -4.87
C VAL A 102 -7.14 28.37 -5.33
N GLY A 103 -6.74 28.16 -6.56
CA GLY A 103 -5.63 28.90 -7.19
C GLY A 103 -4.30 28.76 -6.41
N ALA A 104 -3.68 29.90 -6.12
CA ALA A 104 -2.37 29.97 -5.46
C ALA A 104 -2.35 29.51 -3.98
N GLU A 105 -3.52 29.35 -3.35
CA GLU A 105 -3.61 28.87 -1.97
C GLU A 105 -3.47 27.34 -1.87
N ARG A 106 -3.56 26.63 -2.99
CA ARG A 106 -3.44 25.16 -3.01
C ARG A 106 -2.02 24.74 -2.66
N GLU A 107 -1.93 23.83 -1.70
CA GLU A 107 -0.66 23.19 -1.34
C GLU A 107 -0.25 22.19 -2.43
N SER A 108 1.05 22.05 -2.60
CA SER A 108 1.69 21.03 -3.45
C SER A 108 2.70 20.24 -2.62
N LEU A 109 2.95 19.01 -3.02
CA LEU A 109 3.98 18.16 -2.45
C LEU A 109 5.03 17.88 -3.52
N THR A 110 6.30 18.15 -3.19
CA THR A 110 7.42 17.78 -4.05
C THR A 110 8.19 16.65 -3.42
N VAL A 111 8.29 15.53 -4.12
CA VAL A 111 9.09 14.39 -3.69
C VAL A 111 10.47 14.50 -4.34
N VAL A 112 11.51 14.53 -3.52
CA VAL A 112 12.90 14.53 -3.96
C VAL A 112 13.54 13.22 -3.53
N GLY A 113 14.11 12.46 -4.48
CA GLY A 113 14.74 11.19 -4.22
C GLY A 113 16.14 11.10 -4.83
N ALA A 114 17.06 10.48 -4.10
CA ALA A 114 18.36 10.05 -4.61
C ALA A 114 18.45 8.52 -4.45
N THR A 115 18.62 7.81 -5.56
CA THR A 115 18.49 6.34 -5.58
C THR A 115 19.37 5.74 -6.67
N SER A 116 19.76 4.48 -6.50
CA SER A 116 20.49 3.70 -7.51
C SER A 116 19.60 3.22 -8.68
N GLY A 117 18.29 3.43 -8.65
CA GLY A 117 17.37 3.07 -9.76
C GLY A 117 15.97 2.68 -9.32
N ASP A 118 15.79 1.53 -8.68
CA ASP A 118 14.47 0.94 -8.41
C ASP A 118 13.53 1.84 -7.61
N THR A 119 14.03 2.47 -6.54
CA THR A 119 13.22 3.38 -5.73
C THR A 119 12.74 4.59 -6.54
N GLY A 120 13.59 5.12 -7.43
CA GLY A 120 13.23 6.23 -8.32
C GLY A 120 12.13 5.85 -9.31
N ARG A 121 12.21 4.66 -9.90
CA ARG A 121 11.17 4.16 -10.82
C ARG A 121 9.83 3.98 -10.11
N CYS A 122 9.83 3.41 -8.90
CA CYS A 122 8.61 3.24 -8.12
C CYS A 122 8.00 4.60 -7.69
N ALA A 123 8.84 5.59 -7.35
CA ALA A 123 8.38 6.92 -6.92
C ALA A 123 7.86 7.81 -8.06
N LEU A 124 8.27 7.56 -9.30
CA LEU A 124 7.78 8.30 -10.48
C LEU A 124 6.43 7.80 -11.00
N GLY A 125 5.92 6.70 -10.46
CA GLY A 125 4.63 6.11 -10.81
C GLY A 125 3.44 6.65 -10.02
N PHE A 126 3.62 7.74 -9.28
CA PHE A 126 2.58 8.38 -8.46
C PHE A 126 1.82 9.45 -9.24
#